data_d889609213bd817e0edf6bc8e5cdba57
#
_entry.id   d889609213bd817e0edf6bc8e5cdba57
#
_cell.length_a   1.000
_cell.length_b   1.000
_cell.length_c   1.000
_cell.angle_alpha   90.00
_cell.angle_beta   90.00
_cell.angle_gamma   90.00
#
_symmetry.space_group_name_H-M   'P 1'
#
loop_
_entity.id
_entity.type
_entity.pdbx_description
1 polymer ?
#
loop_
_entity_poly.entity_id
_entity_poly.type
_entity_poly.pdbx_seq_one_letter_code
_entity_poly.pdbx_strand_id
1 'polypeptide(L)'
;MMLFLFRLIPPRADFAQTMTAEEQQAMAGHMEYWQQLLQDGRVVVYGPVADPEGVWGLGVLRAADRAEVLAIGERDPSVVAGVNTFEVFEIMGGRTG
;
A
#
# COMPACT_ATOMS: atom_id res chain seq x y z
N MET A 1 14.16 -7.18 12.87
CA MET A 1 13.40 -6.71 11.73
C MET A 1 12.38 -5.67 12.19
N MET A 2 12.24 -4.60 11.46
CA MET A 2 11.37 -3.49 11.82
C MET A 2 9.99 -3.64 11.17
N LEU A 3 9.00 -3.01 11.77
CA LEU A 3 7.66 -2.92 11.20
C LEU A 3 7.42 -1.50 10.68
N PHE A 4 6.75 -1.41 9.53
CA PHE A 4 6.42 -0.14 8.90
C PHE A 4 4.95 -0.09 8.51
N LEU A 5 4.34 1.07 8.71
CA LEU A 5 3.03 1.38 8.17
C LEU A 5 3.21 1.98 6.78
N PHE A 6 2.56 1.38 5.81
CA PHE A 6 2.49 1.88 4.44
C PHE A 6 1.07 2.40 4.21
N ARG A 7 0.96 3.63 3.76
CA ARG A 7 -0.32 4.24 3.44
C ARG A 7 -0.35 4.58 1.96
N LEU A 8 -1.23 3.91 1.21
CA LEU A 8 -1.44 4.19 -0.20
C LEU A 8 -2.55 5.23 -0.32
N ILE A 9 -2.25 6.36 -0.98
CA ILE A 9 -3.12 7.52 -1.03
C ILE A 9 -3.72 7.62 -2.43
N PRO A 10 -5.07 7.51 -2.55
CA PRO A 10 -5.73 7.64 -3.84
C PRO A 10 -5.71 9.09 -4.34
N PRO A 11 -5.97 9.32 -5.63
CA PRO A 11 -5.92 10.65 -6.20
C PRO A 11 -7.08 11.55 -5.79
N ARG A 12 -8.17 10.98 -5.25
CA ARG A 12 -9.36 11.73 -4.82
C ARG A 12 -10.15 10.94 -3.80
N ALA A 13 -10.95 11.63 -3.00
CA ALA A 13 -11.65 11.02 -1.86
C ALA A 13 -12.66 9.93 -2.28
N ASP A 14 -13.31 10.07 -3.42
CA ASP A 14 -14.30 9.11 -3.94
C ASP A 14 -13.72 8.13 -4.97
N PHE A 15 -12.41 7.97 -4.98
CA PHE A 15 -11.70 7.12 -5.94
C PHE A 15 -12.30 5.72 -6.07
N ALA A 16 -12.64 5.09 -4.93
CA ALA A 16 -13.18 3.72 -4.92
C ALA A 16 -14.48 3.60 -5.73
N GLN A 17 -15.27 4.69 -5.82
CA GLN A 17 -16.55 4.71 -6.53
C GLN A 17 -16.45 5.27 -7.94
N THR A 18 -15.35 5.93 -8.30
CA THR A 18 -15.25 6.70 -9.56
C THR A 18 -14.03 6.33 -10.41
N MET A 19 -13.43 5.17 -10.16
CA MET A 19 -12.25 4.75 -10.93
C MET A 19 -12.54 4.68 -12.43
N THR A 20 -11.61 5.25 -13.23
CA THR A 20 -11.61 5.05 -14.67
C THR A 20 -11.17 3.62 -15.00
N ALA A 21 -11.29 3.21 -16.26
CA ALA A 21 -10.84 1.90 -16.71
C ALA A 21 -9.32 1.72 -16.49
N GLU A 22 -8.53 2.77 -16.77
CA GLU A 22 -7.08 2.76 -16.56
C GLU A 22 -6.73 2.65 -15.07
N GLU A 23 -7.48 3.35 -14.23
CA GLU A 23 -7.29 3.29 -12.78
C GLU A 23 -7.63 1.91 -12.23
N GLN A 24 -8.71 1.29 -12.71
CA GLN A 24 -9.07 -0.07 -12.32
C GLN A 24 -7.98 -1.06 -12.70
N GLN A 25 -7.38 -0.90 -13.87
CA GLN A 25 -6.30 -1.75 -14.32
C GLN A 25 -5.04 -1.57 -13.44
N ALA A 26 -4.71 -0.33 -13.09
CA ALA A 26 -3.61 -0.04 -12.18
C ALA A 26 -3.83 -0.67 -10.82
N MET A 27 -5.07 -0.63 -10.30
CA MET A 27 -5.41 -1.23 -9.01
C MET A 27 -5.40 -2.76 -9.07
N ALA A 28 -5.75 -3.36 -10.19
CA ALA A 28 -5.60 -4.81 -10.37
C ALA A 28 -4.12 -5.23 -10.26
N GLY A 29 -3.22 -4.47 -10.87
CA GLY A 29 -1.77 -4.70 -10.75
C GLY A 29 -1.29 -4.50 -9.31
N HIS A 30 -1.80 -3.48 -8.62
CA HIS A 30 -1.53 -3.25 -7.21
C HIS A 30 -1.90 -4.47 -6.36
N MET A 31 -3.09 -5.03 -6.56
CA MET A 31 -3.56 -6.19 -5.80
C MET A 31 -2.66 -7.42 -6.00
N GLU A 32 -2.26 -7.70 -7.22
CA GLU A 32 -1.35 -8.80 -7.51
C GLU A 32 0.01 -8.61 -6.85
N TYR A 33 0.54 -7.39 -6.90
CA TYR A 33 1.83 -7.04 -6.33
C TYR A 33 1.84 -7.26 -4.82
N TRP A 34 0.82 -6.76 -4.11
CA TRP A 34 0.73 -6.91 -2.66
C TRP A 34 0.42 -8.34 -2.23
N GLN A 35 -0.36 -9.08 -3.02
CA GLN A 35 -0.60 -10.49 -2.77
C GLN A 35 0.72 -11.28 -2.82
N GLN A 36 1.60 -10.95 -3.76
CA GLN A 36 2.92 -11.58 -3.84
C GLN A 36 3.78 -11.23 -2.64
N LEU A 37 3.77 -9.97 -2.21
CA LEU A 37 4.49 -9.55 -1.00
C LEU A 37 4.00 -10.29 0.25
N LEU A 38 2.69 -10.52 0.33
CA LEU A 38 2.10 -11.29 1.43
C LEU A 38 2.60 -12.75 1.41
N GLN A 39 2.59 -13.37 0.25
CA GLN A 39 3.08 -14.74 0.09
C GLN A 39 4.57 -14.86 0.41
N ASP A 40 5.35 -13.84 0.11
CA ASP A 40 6.79 -13.79 0.42
C ASP A 40 7.08 -13.53 1.90
N GLY A 41 6.05 -13.30 2.72
CA GLY A 41 6.20 -13.06 4.15
C GLY A 41 6.60 -11.64 4.52
N ARG A 42 6.60 -10.70 3.57
CA ARG A 42 6.98 -9.31 3.81
C ARG A 42 5.87 -8.47 4.42
N VAL A 43 4.62 -8.89 4.22
CA VAL A 43 3.43 -8.16 4.64
C VAL A 43 2.76 -8.89 5.79
N VAL A 44 2.46 -8.15 6.85
CA VAL A 44 1.67 -8.67 7.98
C VAL A 44 0.18 -8.63 7.64
N VAL A 45 -0.26 -7.50 7.10
CA VAL A 45 -1.65 -7.27 6.69
C VAL A 45 -1.68 -6.16 5.65
N TYR A 46 -2.61 -6.25 4.70
CA TYR A 46 -2.89 -5.16 3.78
C TYR A 46 -4.37 -5.16 3.41
N GLY A 47 -4.87 -3.99 3.04
CA GLY A 47 -6.25 -3.87 2.58
C GLY A 47 -6.74 -2.43 2.61
N PRO A 48 -7.92 -2.18 2.04
CA PRO A 48 -8.52 -0.85 2.09
C PRO A 48 -9.07 -0.53 3.48
N VAL A 49 -8.92 0.72 3.87
CA VAL A 49 -9.44 1.24 5.13
C VAL A 49 -10.69 2.05 4.83
N ALA A 50 -11.78 1.74 5.54
CA ALA A 50 -13.07 2.42 5.40
C ALA A 50 -13.06 3.72 6.23
N ASP A 51 -12.28 4.69 5.77
CA ASP A 51 -12.18 6.01 6.37
C ASP A 51 -13.36 6.86 5.89
N PRO A 52 -14.11 7.52 6.78
CA PRO A 52 -15.23 8.39 6.37
C PRO A 52 -14.82 9.50 5.40
N GLU A 53 -13.56 9.94 5.43
CA GLU A 53 -13.05 10.97 4.53
C GLU A 53 -12.60 10.45 3.17
N GLY A 54 -12.65 9.14 2.96
CA GLY A 54 -12.24 8.49 1.73
C GLY A 54 -11.41 7.25 2.00
N VAL A 55 -11.63 6.21 1.21
CA VAL A 55 -10.91 4.94 1.34
C VAL A 55 -9.45 5.13 0.94
N TRP A 56 -8.54 4.57 1.73
CA TRP A 56 -7.12 4.53 1.42
C TRP A 56 -6.57 3.13 1.71
N GLY A 57 -5.39 2.83 1.19
CA GLY A 57 -4.79 1.51 1.33
C GLY A 57 -3.84 1.42 2.50
N LEU A 58 -4.03 0.42 3.36
CA LEU A 58 -3.14 0.10 4.46
C LEU A 58 -2.24 -1.06 4.08
N GLY A 59 -0.95 -0.96 4.43
CA GLY A 59 -0.05 -2.09 4.47
C GLY A 59 0.78 -2.03 5.74
N VAL A 60 1.01 -3.17 6.37
CA VAL A 60 1.99 -3.29 7.45
C VAL A 60 3.05 -4.27 6.98
N LEU A 61 4.30 -3.81 6.92
CA LEU A 61 5.40 -4.59 6.35
C LEU A 61 6.51 -4.82 7.37
N ARG A 62 7.17 -5.96 7.21
CA ARG A 62 8.45 -6.26 7.84
C ARG A 62 9.55 -5.85 6.88
N ALA A 63 10.54 -5.10 7.35
CA ALA A 63 11.67 -4.70 6.53
C ALA A 63 12.90 -4.44 7.39
N ALA A 64 14.07 -4.48 6.77
CA ALA A 64 15.33 -4.19 7.45
C ALA A 64 15.45 -2.70 7.77
N ASP A 65 14.94 -1.84 6.88
CA ASP A 65 15.01 -0.39 7.03
C ASP A 65 13.94 0.31 6.17
N ARG A 66 13.84 1.62 6.33
CA ARG A 66 12.91 2.45 5.60
C ARG A 66 13.15 2.43 4.09
N ALA A 67 14.40 2.40 3.67
CA ALA A 67 14.76 2.42 2.24
C ALA A 67 14.17 1.22 1.51
N GLU A 68 14.13 0.06 2.15
CA GLU A 68 13.52 -1.14 1.58
C GLU A 68 12.03 -0.95 1.34
N VAL A 69 11.32 -0.33 2.29
CA VAL A 69 9.87 -0.08 2.16
C VAL A 69 9.59 0.98 1.09
N LEU A 70 10.41 2.01 1.01
CA LEU A 70 10.29 3.02 -0.06
C LEU A 70 10.44 2.38 -1.43
N ALA A 71 11.41 1.48 -1.59
CA ALA A 71 11.62 0.76 -2.86
C ALA A 71 10.41 -0.11 -3.22
N ILE A 72 9.79 -0.76 -2.22
CA ILE A 72 8.56 -1.53 -2.43
C ILE A 72 7.45 -0.64 -2.95
N GLY A 73 7.24 0.52 -2.33
CA GLY A 73 6.21 1.47 -2.75
C GLY A 73 6.41 2.01 -4.15
N GLU A 74 7.65 2.33 -4.50
CA GLU A 74 8.00 2.85 -5.82
C GLU A 74 7.77 1.85 -6.95
N ARG A 75 7.72 0.56 -6.64
CA ARG A 75 7.47 -0.52 -7.60
C ARG A 75 6.01 -0.94 -7.67
N ASP A 76 5.17 -0.43 -6.79
CA ASP A 76 3.74 -0.71 -6.84
C ASP A 76 3.18 -0.24 -8.20
N PRO A 77 2.51 -1.12 -8.96
CA PRO A 77 1.99 -0.75 -10.29
C PRO A 77 1.09 0.47 -10.29
N SER A 78 0.32 0.70 -9.22
CA SER A 78 -0.54 1.88 -9.13
C SER A 78 0.24 3.17 -8.93
N VAL A 79 1.41 3.08 -8.30
CA VAL A 79 2.32 4.21 -8.13
C VAL A 79 3.10 4.46 -9.43
N VAL A 80 3.59 3.40 -10.06
CA VAL A 80 4.27 3.50 -11.36
C VAL A 80 3.37 4.14 -12.41
N ALA A 81 2.08 3.80 -12.40
CA ALA A 81 1.09 4.35 -13.31
C ALA A 81 0.73 5.81 -13.00
N GLY A 82 1.23 6.37 -11.89
CA GLY A 82 0.90 7.73 -11.49
C GLY A 82 -0.49 7.90 -10.91
N VAL A 83 -1.15 6.80 -10.53
CA VAL A 83 -2.51 6.84 -9.97
C VAL A 83 -2.47 7.16 -8.49
N ASN A 84 -1.66 6.42 -7.73
CA ASN A 84 -1.56 6.59 -6.29
C ASN A 84 -0.20 7.16 -5.88
N THR A 85 -0.17 7.81 -4.72
CA THR A 85 1.04 8.15 -3.98
C THR A 85 1.07 7.32 -2.70
N PHE A 86 2.15 7.43 -1.92
CA PHE A 86 2.23 6.69 -0.67
C PHE A 86 3.07 7.41 0.37
N GLU A 87 2.84 7.03 1.62
CA GLU A 87 3.62 7.46 2.77
C GLU A 87 4.07 6.25 3.56
N VAL A 88 5.22 6.35 4.23
CA VAL A 88 5.79 5.28 5.02
C VAL A 88 6.13 5.80 6.41
N PHE A 89 5.71 5.07 7.43
CA PHE A 89 5.98 5.40 8.83
C PHE A 89 6.53 4.19 9.55
N GLU A 90 7.57 4.38 10.35
CA GLU A 90 8.06 3.32 11.22
C GLU A 90 7.08 3.12 12.39
N ILE A 91 6.78 1.86 12.69
CA ILE A 91 6.01 1.51 13.89
C ILE A 91 7.03 1.20 14.98
N MET A 92 7.27 2.17 15.86
CA MET A 92 8.27 2.06 16.92
C MET A 92 7.85 1.01 17.95
N GLY A 93 8.70 -0.02 18.13
CA GLY A 93 8.39 -1.08 19.06
C GLY A 93 7.15 -1.88 18.72
N GLY A 94 6.77 -1.94 17.43
CA GLY A 94 5.58 -2.63 16.96
C GLY A 94 5.63 -4.12 17.25
N ARG A 95 4.46 -4.71 17.50
CA ARG A 95 4.31 -6.13 17.80
C ARG A 95 3.25 -6.74 16.91
N THR A 96 3.43 -8.03 16.61
CA THR A 96 2.47 -8.80 15.83
C THR A 96 1.78 -9.82 16.71
N GLY A 97 0.57 -10.17 16.36
CA GLY A 97 -0.21 -11.19 17.05
C GLY A 97 0.05 -12.61 16.56
#